data_198641e4284a44d10dde701d347c0651
#
_entry.id   198641e4284a44d10dde701d347c0651
#
_cell.length_a   1.000
_cell.length_b   1.000
_cell.length_c   1.000
_cell.angle_alpha   90.00
_cell.angle_beta   90.00
_cell.angle_gamma   90.00
#
_symmetry.space_group_name_H-M   'P 1'
#
loop_
_entity.id
_entity.type
_entity.pdbx_description
1 polymer ?
#
loop_
_entity_poly.entity_id
_entity_poly.type
_entity_poly.pdbx_seq_one_letter_code
_entity_poly.pdbx_strand_id
1 'polypeptide(L)'
;NGETVEKTLLIPAGIKTGQALEMSVDFANYEVDGTCRLIYRYPVYGMSKWTSHTVDIHLNEEAPVKEENRYYKVSVLQKDGTWKEVDVHYALCSDAPGHHGSIWNDWNNSKRLRDTMSFVNFTHDFDAPVKIRVQKKKSFGSVKIRPSMYGITPVNVGDNTIEFTLPQWEKRKVSVEFDGDRFYNLMILPNRPDPDRPDPDNLPAGMKYYGPGEHNPERITLKEGETLYIDEGEVVYGKVAVSGSHVTITGRGILSGAKLAHTGETYAHGALLIETNANRLSNRGYFTISGITVVDSPNWTLSVYNTDHVMIDNINILCWILNGDGIDLCSVTDATIQDCFIRTYDDCITLKVNSLSVTATRDIRIKNNLIWADYARGIVIGPESGTNTRAGISDCTIEDCVIMEYPTNLLETSSSKLNCDGAGLSISQYPSGGATSGTIENITFQNIVIDNISQKGRPMVIWQKANQDHALIKNVTYRNIQILDEADRCQASGIYTNGNTISGLVFDKVTYNGTPIHQSGKWTVDKPENVDIIHQ
;
A
#
# COMPACT_ATOMS: atom_id res chain seq x y z
N ASN A 1 3.06 24.01 -28.19
CA ASN A 1 2.88 24.73 -29.47
C ASN A 1 2.72 23.79 -30.69
N GLY A 2 2.82 22.44 -30.54
CA GLY A 2 2.55 21.50 -31.62
C GLY A 2 3.65 21.39 -32.70
N GLU A 3 4.81 21.99 -32.47
CA GLU A 3 5.94 21.82 -33.39
C GLU A 3 6.55 20.44 -33.28
N THR A 4 6.71 19.78 -34.41
CA THR A 4 7.44 18.51 -34.51
C THR A 4 8.87 18.80 -34.91
N VAL A 5 9.82 18.49 -34.05
CA VAL A 5 11.25 18.58 -34.34
C VAL A 5 11.78 17.20 -34.67
N GLU A 6 12.24 17.01 -35.90
CA GLU A 6 12.88 15.75 -36.31
C GLU A 6 14.40 15.85 -36.23
N LYS A 7 15.03 14.98 -35.45
CA LYS A 7 16.47 14.76 -35.45
C LYS A 7 16.77 13.33 -35.88
N THR A 8 17.63 13.17 -36.86
CA THR A 8 18.12 11.85 -37.26
C THR A 8 19.38 11.53 -36.46
N LEU A 9 19.30 10.48 -35.65
CA LEU A 9 20.46 9.94 -34.95
C LEU A 9 20.95 8.71 -35.70
N LEU A 10 22.23 8.69 -36.09
CA LEU A 10 22.82 7.54 -36.71
C LEU A 10 23.31 6.57 -35.63
N ILE A 11 22.80 5.36 -35.64
CA ILE A 11 23.29 4.29 -34.78
C ILE A 11 24.63 3.83 -35.31
N PRO A 12 25.73 3.85 -34.52
CA PRO A 12 27.03 3.38 -34.96
C PRO A 12 26.98 1.93 -35.44
N ALA A 13 27.70 1.64 -36.54
CA ALA A 13 27.80 0.28 -37.04
C ALA A 13 28.50 -0.62 -35.99
N GLY A 14 27.96 -1.80 -35.75
CA GLY A 14 28.59 -2.79 -34.85
C GLY A 14 27.94 -2.90 -33.46
N ILE A 15 26.86 -2.17 -33.15
CA ILE A 15 26.11 -2.35 -31.92
C ILE A 15 25.45 -3.73 -31.93
N LYS A 16 25.67 -4.51 -30.87
CA LYS A 16 25.10 -5.86 -30.70
C LYS A 16 23.75 -5.79 -29.97
N THR A 17 22.89 -6.76 -30.24
CA THR A 17 21.63 -6.94 -29.51
C THR A 17 21.88 -6.99 -28.00
N GLY A 18 21.13 -6.20 -27.22
CA GLY A 18 21.31 -6.10 -25.76
C GLY A 18 22.33 -5.07 -25.29
N GLN A 19 23.01 -4.38 -26.19
CA GLN A 19 23.90 -3.28 -25.84
C GLN A 19 23.09 -2.00 -25.65
N ALA A 20 23.26 -1.33 -24.50
CA ALA A 20 22.62 -0.05 -24.24
C ALA A 20 23.22 1.04 -25.16
N LEU A 21 22.37 1.85 -25.77
CA LEU A 21 22.74 3.04 -26.50
C LEU A 21 22.30 4.25 -25.70
N GLU A 22 23.25 5.03 -25.20
CA GLU A 22 22.96 6.31 -24.57
C GLU A 22 22.80 7.38 -25.63
N MET A 23 21.66 8.07 -25.58
CA MET A 23 21.36 9.21 -26.43
C MET A 23 21.02 10.40 -25.54
N SER A 24 21.65 11.54 -25.77
CA SER A 24 21.29 12.79 -25.14
C SER A 24 20.50 13.67 -26.13
N VAL A 25 19.36 14.19 -25.69
CA VAL A 25 18.59 15.19 -26.43
C VAL A 25 18.64 16.48 -25.62
N ASP A 26 19.20 17.53 -26.21
CA ASP A 26 19.25 18.84 -25.58
C ASP A 26 17.98 19.63 -25.90
N PHE A 27 17.21 19.91 -24.86
CA PHE A 27 15.98 20.70 -24.94
C PHE A 27 16.15 22.16 -24.55
N ALA A 28 17.37 22.61 -24.26
CA ALA A 28 17.65 23.97 -23.74
C ALA A 28 17.13 25.11 -24.63
N ASN A 29 16.84 24.84 -25.89
CA ASN A 29 16.33 25.83 -26.85
C ASN A 29 14.83 25.72 -27.11
N TYR A 30 14.11 24.89 -26.35
CA TYR A 30 12.68 24.69 -26.52
C TYR A 30 11.97 24.97 -25.20
N GLU A 31 10.99 25.85 -25.24
CA GLU A 31 10.00 25.96 -24.15
C GLU A 31 9.09 24.73 -24.27
N VAL A 32 9.35 23.74 -23.45
CA VAL A 32 8.52 22.53 -23.38
C VAL A 32 7.68 22.60 -22.11
N ASP A 33 6.38 22.77 -22.30
CA ASP A 33 5.40 22.69 -21.23
C ASP A 33 4.70 21.32 -21.35
N GLY A 34 4.98 20.43 -20.42
CA GLY A 34 4.32 19.14 -20.32
C GLY A 34 5.08 17.94 -20.93
N THR A 35 4.43 17.16 -21.76
CA THR A 35 4.94 15.88 -22.28
C THR A 35 5.64 16.03 -23.63
N CYS A 36 6.88 15.56 -23.72
CA CYS A 36 7.59 15.39 -24.98
C CYS A 36 7.44 13.93 -25.45
N ARG A 37 7.07 13.75 -26.71
CA ARG A 37 6.96 12.41 -27.30
C ARG A 37 8.18 12.13 -28.18
N LEU A 38 8.96 11.12 -27.80
CA LEU A 38 10.07 10.60 -28.60
C LEU A 38 9.55 9.45 -29.47
N ILE A 39 9.60 9.62 -30.80
CA ILE A 39 9.32 8.56 -31.75
C ILE A 39 10.64 8.17 -32.40
N TYR A 40 11.13 6.96 -32.13
CA TYR A 40 12.28 6.44 -32.83
C TYR A 40 11.88 5.34 -33.80
N ARG A 41 12.48 5.37 -34.98
CA ARG A 41 12.22 4.41 -36.06
C ARG A 41 13.49 3.69 -36.38
N TYR A 42 13.41 2.40 -36.54
CA TYR A 42 14.55 1.59 -37.01
C TYR A 42 14.11 0.56 -38.04
N PRO A 43 14.95 0.26 -39.03
CA PRO A 43 14.66 -0.79 -39.99
C PRO A 43 14.79 -2.15 -39.31
N VAL A 44 13.82 -3.01 -39.52
CA VAL A 44 13.91 -4.42 -39.10
C VAL A 44 14.69 -5.16 -40.18
N TYR A 45 15.79 -5.82 -39.80
CA TYR A 45 16.65 -6.56 -40.73
C TYR A 45 15.84 -7.57 -41.56
N GLY A 46 15.93 -7.49 -42.89
CA GLY A 46 15.21 -8.37 -43.82
C GLY A 46 13.74 -8.00 -44.11
N MET A 47 13.25 -6.89 -43.57
CA MET A 47 11.91 -6.38 -43.85
C MET A 47 11.96 -5.00 -44.51
N SER A 48 11.10 -4.76 -45.48
CA SER A 48 10.93 -3.44 -46.13
C SER A 48 10.14 -2.44 -45.29
N LYS A 49 9.86 -2.75 -44.04
CA LYS A 49 9.05 -1.93 -43.10
C LYS A 49 9.88 -1.42 -41.95
N TRP A 50 9.66 -0.15 -41.62
CA TRP A 50 10.18 0.47 -40.39
C TRP A 50 9.28 0.13 -39.23
N THR A 51 9.86 -0.24 -38.10
CA THR A 51 9.13 -0.32 -36.83
C THR A 51 9.35 0.97 -36.06
N SER A 52 8.28 1.55 -35.53
CA SER A 52 8.35 2.74 -34.68
C SER A 52 7.92 2.38 -33.26
N HIS A 53 8.67 2.85 -32.30
CA HIS A 53 8.28 2.85 -30.90
C HIS A 53 8.11 4.30 -30.44
N THR A 54 7.11 4.52 -29.63
CA THR A 54 6.84 5.84 -29.04
C THR A 54 7.13 5.74 -27.56
N VAL A 55 7.95 6.66 -27.06
CA VAL A 55 8.19 6.83 -25.62
C VAL A 55 7.76 8.24 -25.29
N ASP A 56 6.82 8.38 -24.38
CA ASP A 56 6.45 9.67 -23.83
C ASP A 56 7.45 10.00 -22.72
N ILE A 57 8.23 11.06 -22.94
CA ILE A 57 9.18 11.57 -21.96
C ILE A 57 8.47 12.70 -21.24
N HIS A 58 8.23 12.52 -19.96
CA HIS A 58 7.77 13.59 -19.10
C HIS A 58 8.99 14.42 -18.71
N LEU A 59 9.11 15.60 -19.30
CA LEU A 59 10.17 16.54 -18.94
C LEU A 59 9.78 17.18 -17.62
N ASN A 60 10.53 16.87 -16.58
CA ASN A 60 10.56 17.54 -15.28
C ASN A 60 9.32 18.37 -14.95
N GLU A 61 8.13 17.74 -14.84
CA GLU A 61 7.20 18.28 -13.86
C GLU A 61 7.91 18.02 -12.53
N GLU A 62 8.50 19.05 -11.97
CA GLU A 62 9.06 18.99 -10.62
C GLU A 62 8.01 18.33 -9.74
N ALA A 63 8.41 17.29 -9.01
CA ALA A 63 7.56 16.76 -7.94
C ALA A 63 7.04 17.97 -7.16
N PRO A 64 5.74 18.04 -6.82
CA PRO A 64 5.17 19.24 -6.24
C PRO A 64 6.06 19.71 -5.12
N VAL A 65 6.53 20.96 -5.21
CA VAL A 65 7.45 21.53 -4.23
C VAL A 65 6.79 21.31 -2.88
N LYS A 66 7.42 20.54 -2.02
CA LYS A 66 6.99 20.36 -0.64
C LYS A 66 7.10 21.73 0.03
N GLU A 67 6.05 22.56 -0.12
CA GLU A 67 5.98 23.81 0.63
C GLU A 67 5.88 23.46 2.10
N GLU A 68 6.89 23.82 2.87
CA GLU A 68 6.88 23.64 4.32
C GLU A 68 5.56 24.16 4.90
N ASN A 69 4.89 23.33 5.71
CA ASN A 69 3.65 23.65 6.40
C ASN A 69 2.49 24.09 5.48
N ARG A 70 2.30 23.42 4.34
CA ARG A 70 1.29 23.80 3.35
C ARG A 70 -0.14 23.85 3.92
N TYR A 71 -0.52 22.88 4.77
CA TYR A 71 -1.90 22.76 5.28
C TYR A 71 -2.00 22.84 6.80
N TYR A 72 -1.03 22.32 7.51
CA TYR A 72 -1.09 22.09 8.93
C TYR A 72 0.18 22.53 9.64
N LYS A 73 0.00 22.90 10.92
CA LYS A 73 1.05 23.02 11.93
C LYS A 73 0.68 22.13 13.09
N VAL A 74 1.62 21.29 13.54
CA VAL A 74 1.37 20.29 14.57
C VAL A 74 2.35 20.49 15.73
N SER A 75 1.84 20.40 16.95
CA SER A 75 2.66 20.46 18.15
C SER A 75 2.26 19.37 19.13
N VAL A 76 3.23 18.88 19.88
CA VAL A 76 3.11 17.83 20.90
C VAL A 76 3.43 18.41 22.26
N LEU A 77 2.53 18.22 23.22
CA LEU A 77 2.75 18.66 24.60
C LEU A 77 3.84 17.82 25.27
N GLN A 78 4.88 18.46 25.73
CA GLN A 78 6.00 17.83 26.43
C GLN A 78 5.72 17.64 27.94
N LYS A 79 6.49 16.80 28.60
CA LYS A 79 6.38 16.53 30.05
C LYS A 79 6.56 17.78 30.91
N ASP A 80 7.33 18.76 30.46
CA ASP A 80 7.57 20.04 31.13
C ASP A 80 6.45 21.08 30.92
N GLY A 81 5.40 20.70 30.18
CA GLY A 81 4.28 21.57 29.86
C GLY A 81 4.48 22.49 28.63
N THR A 82 5.62 22.40 27.97
CA THR A 82 5.87 23.15 26.73
C THR A 82 5.29 22.45 25.50
N TRP A 83 4.96 23.23 24.46
CA TRP A 83 4.55 22.70 23.16
C TRP A 83 5.76 22.63 22.24
N LYS A 84 6.11 21.44 21.79
CA LYS A 84 7.14 21.22 20.76
C LYS A 84 6.48 21.06 19.41
N GLU A 85 6.83 21.89 18.45
CA GLU A 85 6.42 21.73 17.05
C GLU A 85 7.10 20.49 16.46
N VAL A 86 6.38 19.76 15.62
CA VAL A 86 6.87 18.61 14.87
C VAL A 86 6.69 18.83 13.39
N ASP A 87 7.60 18.30 12.60
CA ASP A 87 7.61 18.49 11.16
C ASP A 87 6.41 17.78 10.50
N VAL A 88 5.74 18.50 9.61
CA VAL A 88 4.69 17.95 8.76
C VAL A 88 5.32 17.52 7.45
N HIS A 89 5.31 16.22 7.22
CA HIS A 89 5.79 15.62 5.99
C HIS A 89 4.65 15.43 4.98
N TYR A 90 5.01 15.18 3.73
CA TYR A 90 4.07 15.00 2.64
C TYR A 90 4.42 13.76 1.82
N ALA A 91 3.41 12.92 1.57
CA ALA A 91 3.46 11.88 0.58
C ALA A 91 2.76 12.34 -0.69
N LEU A 92 3.26 11.94 -1.85
CA LEU A 92 2.70 12.33 -3.14
C LEU A 92 1.35 11.65 -3.39
N CYS A 93 0.41 12.37 -3.98
CA CYS A 93 -0.84 11.83 -4.46
C CYS A 93 -1.27 12.51 -5.77
N SER A 94 -2.28 11.96 -6.45
CA SER A 94 -2.85 12.60 -7.64
C SER A 94 -3.62 13.86 -7.28
N ASP A 95 -3.62 14.83 -8.19
CA ASP A 95 -4.36 16.08 -8.10
C ASP A 95 -5.89 15.95 -8.27
N ALA A 96 -6.38 14.76 -8.51
CA ALA A 96 -7.77 14.50 -8.76
C ALA A 96 -8.43 13.64 -7.67
N PRO A 97 -8.51 14.12 -6.42
CA PRO A 97 -9.27 13.43 -5.38
C PRO A 97 -10.75 13.41 -5.80
N GLY A 98 -11.30 12.22 -6.04
CA GLY A 98 -12.68 12.05 -6.50
C GLY A 98 -12.83 11.78 -8.00
N HIS A 99 -11.80 11.89 -8.81
CA HIS A 99 -11.79 11.38 -10.19
C HIS A 99 -11.57 9.86 -10.25
N HIS A 100 -12.08 9.13 -9.28
CA HIS A 100 -12.03 7.68 -9.23
C HIS A 100 -12.87 7.00 -10.35
N GLY A 101 -13.55 7.79 -11.18
CA GLY A 101 -14.53 7.27 -12.15
C GLY A 101 -13.97 6.65 -13.43
N SER A 102 -12.69 6.82 -13.77
CA SER A 102 -12.19 6.37 -15.07
C SER A 102 -10.71 5.98 -15.10
N ILE A 103 -10.20 5.40 -14.03
CA ILE A 103 -8.77 5.09 -13.90
C ILE A 103 -8.25 4.22 -15.03
N TRP A 104 -9.07 3.29 -15.53
CA TRP A 104 -8.71 2.50 -16.70
C TRP A 104 -8.68 3.31 -18.00
N ASN A 105 -9.47 4.38 -18.09
CA ASN A 105 -9.44 5.30 -19.23
C ASN A 105 -8.45 6.45 -19.00
N ASP A 106 -8.08 6.71 -17.74
CA ASP A 106 -7.20 7.80 -17.32
C ASP A 106 -5.89 7.28 -16.70
N TRP A 107 -5.45 6.12 -17.17
CA TRP A 107 -4.16 5.51 -16.81
C TRP A 107 -3.00 6.51 -16.82
N ASN A 108 -3.06 7.51 -17.69
CA ASN A 108 -2.08 8.59 -17.75
C ASN A 108 -2.22 9.62 -16.61
N ASN A 109 -3.41 9.80 -16.03
CA ASN A 109 -3.61 10.79 -14.96
C ASN A 109 -3.28 10.26 -13.57
N SER A 110 -3.50 8.96 -13.31
CA SER A 110 -3.06 8.33 -12.06
C SER A 110 -1.53 8.28 -11.90
N LYS A 111 -0.80 8.53 -12.99
CA LYS A 111 0.67 8.64 -13.02
C LYS A 111 1.17 10.04 -12.66
N ARG A 112 0.29 11.03 -12.56
CA ARG A 112 0.66 12.40 -12.25
C ARG A 112 0.45 12.65 -10.77
N LEU A 113 1.51 12.47 -10.01
CA LEU A 113 1.53 12.80 -8.59
C LEU A 113 1.71 14.32 -8.45
N ARG A 114 0.59 15.07 -8.45
CA ARG A 114 0.61 16.54 -8.46
C ARG A 114 0.22 17.16 -7.13
N ASP A 115 -0.21 16.36 -6.17
CA ASP A 115 -0.63 16.82 -4.87
C ASP A 115 -0.03 15.98 -3.75
N THR A 116 -0.33 16.32 -2.51
CA THR A 116 0.30 15.72 -1.34
C THR A 116 -0.70 15.39 -0.25
N MET A 117 -0.48 14.26 0.41
CA MET A 117 -1.11 13.87 1.67
C MET A 117 -0.20 14.28 2.83
N SER A 118 -0.77 14.86 3.89
CA SER A 118 0.00 15.34 5.04
C SER A 118 0.13 14.27 6.12
N PHE A 119 1.32 14.13 6.70
CA PHE A 119 1.53 13.27 7.87
C PHE A 119 2.61 13.82 8.80
N VAL A 120 2.56 13.42 10.05
CA VAL A 120 3.64 13.64 11.01
C VAL A 120 4.18 12.31 11.49
N ASN A 121 5.50 12.16 11.48
CA ASN A 121 6.24 11.05 12.02
C ASN A 121 7.18 11.59 13.09
N PHE A 122 6.94 11.24 14.35
CA PHE A 122 7.73 11.74 15.48
C PHE A 122 7.83 10.69 16.58
N THR A 123 8.88 10.76 17.38
CA THR A 123 9.02 9.94 18.57
C THR A 123 8.62 10.70 19.83
N HIS A 124 8.09 9.96 20.79
CA HIS A 124 7.73 10.48 22.09
C HIS A 124 7.84 9.37 23.16
N ASP A 125 8.16 9.74 24.40
CA ASP A 125 8.16 8.84 25.55
C ASP A 125 6.72 8.62 26.05
N PHE A 126 6.18 7.45 25.77
CA PHE A 126 4.76 7.18 25.76
C PHE A 126 4.16 6.46 26.96
N ASP A 127 4.76 6.47 28.10
CA ASP A 127 4.14 5.87 29.29
C ASP A 127 2.86 6.61 29.74
N ALA A 128 2.59 7.79 29.20
CA ALA A 128 1.41 8.62 29.49
C ALA A 128 0.65 9.00 28.20
N PRO A 129 -0.65 9.35 28.29
CA PRO A 129 -1.39 9.95 27.18
C PRO A 129 -0.69 11.19 26.63
N VAL A 130 -0.71 11.36 25.32
CA VAL A 130 -0.02 12.45 24.61
C VAL A 130 -1.03 13.45 24.07
N LYS A 131 -0.88 14.72 24.44
CA LYS A 131 -1.75 15.79 23.93
C LYS A 131 -1.15 16.39 22.66
N ILE A 132 -1.96 16.47 21.63
CA ILE A 132 -1.61 16.97 20.30
C ILE A 132 -2.39 18.25 20.04
N ARG A 133 -1.74 19.23 19.42
CA ARG A 133 -2.35 20.45 18.88
C ARG A 133 -2.16 20.47 17.39
N VAL A 134 -3.26 20.69 16.65
CA VAL A 134 -3.24 20.82 15.19
C VAL A 134 -3.87 22.15 14.82
N GLN A 135 -3.11 23.00 14.14
CA GLN A 135 -3.60 24.22 13.52
C GLN A 135 -3.71 24.01 12.00
N LYS A 136 -4.90 24.23 11.44
CA LYS A 136 -5.15 24.20 9.99
C LYS A 136 -5.01 25.61 9.42
N LYS A 137 -4.34 25.78 8.29
CA LYS A 137 -4.17 27.11 7.64
C LYS A 137 -5.48 27.74 7.22
N LYS A 138 -6.48 26.95 6.84
CA LYS A 138 -7.81 27.43 6.43
C LYS A 138 -8.83 27.12 7.52
N SER A 139 -9.87 27.94 7.60
CA SER A 139 -11.01 27.69 8.49
C SER A 139 -11.69 26.37 8.17
N PHE A 140 -12.33 25.78 9.15
CA PHE A 140 -13.09 24.55 9.04
C PHE A 140 -14.39 24.62 9.84
N GLY A 141 -15.40 23.87 9.41
CA GLY A 141 -16.70 23.76 10.08
C GLY A 141 -16.81 22.54 10.98
N SER A 142 -16.12 21.47 10.67
CA SER A 142 -16.16 20.21 11.42
C SER A 142 -14.81 19.53 11.44
N VAL A 143 -14.62 18.64 12.42
CA VAL A 143 -13.43 17.78 12.52
C VAL A 143 -13.80 16.42 13.09
N LYS A 144 -13.23 15.37 12.51
CA LYS A 144 -13.37 13.98 12.96
C LYS A 144 -11.98 13.35 13.10
N ILE A 145 -11.79 12.55 14.15
CA ILE A 145 -10.58 11.76 14.34
C ILE A 145 -10.95 10.29 14.19
N ARG A 146 -10.24 9.58 13.33
CA ARG A 146 -10.44 8.15 13.10
C ARG A 146 -9.19 7.32 13.41
N PRO A 147 -9.31 6.05 13.81
CA PRO A 147 -10.53 5.25 13.90
C PRO A 147 -11.57 5.79 14.90
N SER A 148 -12.85 5.80 14.49
CA SER A 148 -13.95 6.34 15.32
C SER A 148 -14.09 5.60 16.64
N MET A 149 -13.80 4.30 16.65
CA MET A 149 -13.85 3.44 17.83
C MET A 149 -12.82 3.81 18.93
N TYR A 150 -11.81 4.64 18.63
CA TYR A 150 -10.88 5.12 19.65
C TYR A 150 -11.52 6.17 20.58
N GLY A 151 -12.66 6.74 20.18
CA GLY A 151 -13.41 7.70 21.00
C GLY A 151 -12.66 8.99 21.27
N ILE A 152 -11.73 9.39 20.41
CA ILE A 152 -10.94 10.61 20.56
C ILE A 152 -11.78 11.79 20.15
N THR A 153 -12.03 12.72 21.09
CA THR A 153 -12.82 13.92 20.84
C THR A 153 -11.89 15.14 20.75
N PRO A 154 -11.83 15.83 19.59
CA PRO A 154 -11.09 17.07 19.46
C PRO A 154 -11.84 18.23 20.11
N VAL A 155 -11.07 19.16 20.71
CA VAL A 155 -11.55 20.40 21.30
C VAL A 155 -11.07 21.56 20.43
N ASN A 156 -11.97 22.39 19.92
CA ASN A 156 -11.60 23.63 19.22
C ASN A 156 -11.13 24.67 20.25
N VAL A 157 -9.90 25.17 20.08
CA VAL A 157 -9.28 26.16 20.98
C VAL A 157 -9.13 27.55 20.32
N GLY A 158 -9.75 27.76 19.19
CA GLY A 158 -9.71 29.02 18.42
C GLY A 158 -8.62 29.03 17.34
N ASP A 159 -8.60 30.08 16.52
CA ASP A 159 -7.61 30.31 15.45
C ASP A 159 -7.37 29.08 14.52
N ASN A 160 -8.45 28.41 14.11
CA ASN A 160 -8.41 27.18 13.31
C ASN A 160 -7.59 26.06 13.98
N THR A 161 -7.57 26.02 15.29
CA THR A 161 -6.75 25.10 16.08
C THR A 161 -7.61 24.15 16.90
N ILE A 162 -7.24 22.89 16.89
CA ILE A 162 -7.83 21.86 17.75
C ILE A 162 -6.78 21.25 18.66
N GLU A 163 -7.24 20.75 19.79
CA GLU A 163 -6.45 19.92 20.71
C GLU A 163 -7.17 18.60 20.97
N PHE A 164 -6.43 17.53 21.06
CA PHE A 164 -6.93 16.21 21.46
C PHE A 164 -5.84 15.40 22.16
N THR A 165 -6.25 14.31 22.79
CA THR A 165 -5.34 13.43 23.50
C THR A 165 -5.30 12.07 22.82
N LEU A 166 -4.11 11.63 22.44
CA LEU A 166 -3.86 10.26 22.02
C LEU A 166 -3.81 9.39 23.27
N PRO A 167 -4.59 8.32 23.34
CA PRO A 167 -4.66 7.46 24.52
C PRO A 167 -3.43 6.54 24.66
N GLN A 168 -3.66 5.27 24.96
CA GLN A 168 -2.64 4.24 25.04
C GLN A 168 -1.95 4.00 23.70
N TRP A 169 -0.79 3.40 23.74
CA TRP A 169 0.07 3.15 22.57
C TRP A 169 -0.68 2.49 21.39
N GLU A 170 -1.48 1.49 21.66
CA GLU A 170 -2.20 0.72 20.64
C GLU A 170 -3.26 1.54 19.87
N LYS A 171 -3.55 2.75 20.32
CA LYS A 171 -4.57 3.64 19.72
C LYS A 171 -4.00 5.01 19.34
N ARG A 172 -2.77 5.09 18.90
CA ARG A 172 -2.11 6.40 18.66
C ARG A 172 -1.97 6.79 17.20
N LYS A 173 -1.99 5.86 16.27
CA LYS A 173 -2.01 6.21 14.86
C LYS A 173 -3.42 6.62 14.47
N VAL A 174 -3.60 7.84 13.99
CA VAL A 174 -4.93 8.38 13.70
C VAL A 174 -4.93 9.27 12.46
N SER A 175 -6.10 9.37 11.84
CA SER A 175 -6.42 10.37 10.82
C SER A 175 -7.20 11.52 11.44
N VAL A 176 -6.81 12.75 11.14
CA VAL A 176 -7.55 13.97 11.50
C VAL A 176 -8.17 14.54 10.23
N GLU A 177 -9.49 14.52 10.16
CA GLU A 177 -10.27 14.86 8.98
C GLU A 177 -11.10 16.10 9.24
N PHE A 178 -10.85 17.17 8.50
CA PHE A 178 -11.60 18.42 8.57
C PHE A 178 -12.63 18.47 7.44
N ASP A 179 -13.88 18.83 7.78
CA ASP A 179 -14.98 18.99 6.84
C ASP A 179 -15.29 17.72 6.00
N GLY A 180 -14.95 16.56 6.53
CA GLY A 180 -15.12 15.28 5.84
C GLY A 180 -14.11 15.02 4.71
N ASP A 181 -13.12 15.89 4.57
CA ASP A 181 -12.04 15.71 3.60
C ASP A 181 -11.08 14.64 4.07
N ARG A 182 -10.91 13.61 3.26
CA ARG A 182 -10.06 12.45 3.53
C ARG A 182 -8.82 12.38 2.64
N PHE A 183 -8.64 13.34 1.72
CA PHE A 183 -7.43 13.45 0.91
C PHE A 183 -6.44 14.43 1.53
N TYR A 184 -6.94 15.62 1.90
CA TYR A 184 -6.15 16.63 2.60
C TYR A 184 -6.26 16.51 4.12
N ASN A 185 -6.50 15.30 4.61
CA ASN A 185 -6.46 14.97 6.02
C ASN A 185 -5.01 14.88 6.51
N LEU A 186 -4.87 14.85 7.83
CA LEU A 186 -3.57 14.74 8.48
C LEU A 186 -3.43 13.39 9.17
N MET A 187 -2.42 12.61 8.82
CA MET A 187 -2.07 11.38 9.52
C MET A 187 -1.12 11.70 10.67
N ILE A 188 -1.49 11.30 11.88
CA ILE A 188 -0.63 11.38 13.08
C ILE A 188 -0.06 10.00 13.32
N LEU A 189 1.24 9.83 13.13
CA LEU A 189 1.94 8.55 13.11
C LEU A 189 3.10 8.56 14.13
N PRO A 190 2.81 8.56 15.43
CA PRO A 190 3.84 8.60 16.45
C PRO A 190 4.57 7.27 16.59
N ASN A 191 5.84 7.33 16.94
CA ASN A 191 6.68 6.20 17.25
C ASN A 191 7.14 6.20 18.72
N ARG A 192 7.49 5.03 19.25
CA ARG A 192 8.29 4.92 20.48
C ARG A 192 9.74 5.29 20.15
N PRO A 193 10.46 5.88 21.11
CA PRO A 193 11.91 5.96 21.01
C PRO A 193 12.49 4.59 20.69
N ASP A 194 13.48 4.55 19.84
CA ASP A 194 14.14 3.29 19.51
C ASP A 194 15.14 2.92 20.61
N PRO A 195 14.93 1.82 21.37
CA PRO A 195 15.86 1.41 22.39
C PRO A 195 17.20 0.92 21.83
N ASP A 196 17.20 0.48 20.56
CA ASP A 196 18.35 -0.07 19.86
C ASP A 196 18.99 0.93 18.88
N ARG A 197 18.72 2.24 19.07
CA ARG A 197 19.32 3.29 18.23
C ARG A 197 20.84 3.20 18.30
N PRO A 198 21.53 3.01 17.16
CA PRO A 198 22.97 2.87 17.15
C PRO A 198 23.68 4.17 17.50
N ASP A 199 24.87 4.05 18.06
CA ASP A 199 25.81 5.15 18.19
C ASP A 199 26.41 5.45 16.80
N PRO A 200 26.20 6.63 16.21
CA PRO A 200 26.72 6.97 14.88
C PRO A 200 28.24 6.90 14.79
N ASP A 201 28.94 7.12 15.90
CA ASP A 201 30.40 7.09 15.96
C ASP A 201 30.96 5.67 16.13
N ASN A 202 30.09 4.68 16.40
CA ASN A 202 30.51 3.29 16.63
C ASN A 202 29.48 2.29 16.07
N LEU A 203 29.31 2.31 14.74
CA LEU A 203 28.32 1.46 14.07
C LEU A 203 28.70 -0.02 14.09
N PRO A 204 27.75 -0.92 14.31
CA PRO A 204 27.94 -2.35 14.15
C PRO A 204 28.42 -2.73 12.73
N ALA A 205 29.22 -3.77 12.63
CA ALA A 205 29.66 -4.29 11.34
C ALA A 205 28.44 -4.70 10.48
N GLY A 206 28.44 -4.34 9.20
CA GLY A 206 27.33 -4.64 8.28
C GLY A 206 26.14 -3.67 8.37
N MET A 207 26.22 -2.64 9.19
CA MET A 207 25.17 -1.62 9.27
C MET A 207 25.40 -0.51 8.25
N LYS A 208 24.36 -0.19 7.47
CA LYS A 208 24.26 1.01 6.64
C LYS A 208 23.40 2.01 7.39
N TYR A 209 24.02 3.06 7.90
CA TYR A 209 23.35 4.08 8.71
C TYR A 209 23.17 5.36 7.92
N TYR A 210 21.97 5.90 7.96
CA TYR A 210 21.64 7.22 7.46
C TYR A 210 21.18 8.09 8.63
N GLY A 211 22.00 9.10 8.97
CA GLY A 211 21.71 10.05 10.03
C GLY A 211 20.89 11.24 9.55
N PRO A 212 20.49 12.16 10.44
CA PRO A 212 19.57 13.24 10.15
C PRO A 212 19.96 14.10 8.93
N GLY A 213 18.99 14.41 8.06
CA GLY A 213 19.14 15.17 6.82
C GLY A 213 18.44 14.51 5.63
N GLU A 214 18.84 14.85 4.41
CA GLU A 214 18.35 14.22 3.18
C GLU A 214 19.46 13.44 2.49
N HIS A 215 19.18 12.18 2.14
CA HIS A 215 20.11 11.33 1.40
C HIS A 215 19.48 10.78 0.12
N ASN A 216 20.24 10.68 -0.95
CA ASN A 216 19.78 10.21 -2.24
C ASN A 216 20.68 9.11 -2.82
N PRO A 217 20.70 7.92 -2.21
CA PRO A 217 21.51 6.81 -2.72
C PRO A 217 20.95 6.15 -3.99
N GLU A 218 19.75 6.55 -4.47
CA GLU A 218 18.99 5.93 -5.57
C GLU A 218 18.68 4.44 -5.35
N ARG A 219 19.67 3.65 -4.97
CA ARG A 219 19.53 2.22 -4.68
C ARG A 219 20.43 1.78 -3.52
N ILE A 220 19.82 1.11 -2.56
CA ILE A 220 20.50 0.45 -1.46
C ILE A 220 20.39 -1.06 -1.66
N THR A 221 21.51 -1.77 -1.69
CA THR A 221 21.51 -3.23 -1.75
C THR A 221 21.93 -3.79 -0.40
N LEU A 222 21.10 -4.67 0.17
CA LEU A 222 21.37 -5.36 1.44
C LEU A 222 21.72 -6.82 1.17
N LYS A 223 22.87 -7.23 1.70
CA LYS A 223 23.40 -8.59 1.60
C LYS A 223 23.10 -9.37 2.88
N GLU A 224 23.57 -10.60 2.93
CA GLU A 224 23.46 -11.50 4.09
C GLU A 224 23.91 -10.81 5.38
N GLY A 225 23.03 -10.80 6.40
CA GLY A 225 23.31 -10.25 7.72
C GLY A 225 23.41 -8.72 7.80
N GLU A 226 23.18 -7.98 6.71
CA GLU A 226 23.27 -6.51 6.75
C GLU A 226 22.01 -5.86 7.32
N THR A 227 22.23 -4.73 7.98
CA THR A 227 21.17 -3.87 8.53
C THR A 227 21.19 -2.51 7.85
N LEU A 228 20.00 -2.03 7.43
CA LEU A 228 19.77 -0.64 7.07
C LEU A 228 19.10 0.07 8.25
N TYR A 229 19.73 1.09 8.79
CA TYR A 229 19.18 1.95 9.83
C TYR A 229 18.93 3.36 9.28
N ILE A 230 17.66 3.81 9.34
CA ILE A 230 17.23 5.16 8.95
C ILE A 230 16.81 5.90 10.21
N ASP A 231 17.63 6.86 10.63
CA ASP A 231 17.44 7.54 11.91
C ASP A 231 16.26 8.52 11.90
N GLU A 232 15.81 8.94 13.06
CA GLU A 232 14.76 9.97 13.20
C GLU A 232 15.21 11.31 12.60
N GLY A 233 14.29 11.96 11.90
CA GLY A 233 14.57 13.22 11.19
C GLY A 233 15.28 13.05 9.84
N GLU A 234 15.41 11.81 9.37
CA GLU A 234 16.06 11.44 8.12
C GLU A 234 15.05 11.17 7.01
N VAL A 235 15.37 11.59 5.78
CA VAL A 235 14.65 11.20 4.57
C VAL A 235 15.63 10.60 3.55
N VAL A 236 15.51 9.30 3.32
CA VAL A 236 16.30 8.57 2.33
C VAL A 236 15.49 8.40 1.04
N TYR A 237 15.95 9.00 -0.04
CA TYR A 237 15.36 8.85 -1.36
C TYR A 237 16.02 7.70 -2.12
N GLY A 238 15.27 6.67 -2.44
CA GLY A 238 15.78 5.55 -3.20
C GLY A 238 15.05 4.25 -2.92
N LYS A 239 15.45 3.19 -3.58
CA LYS A 239 14.90 1.85 -3.42
C LYS A 239 15.84 0.91 -2.68
N VAL A 240 15.26 -0.11 -2.04
CA VAL A 240 16.00 -1.12 -1.29
C VAL A 240 15.84 -2.49 -1.94
N ALA A 241 16.95 -3.11 -2.31
CA ALA A 241 17.00 -4.47 -2.83
C ALA A 241 17.66 -5.39 -1.80
N VAL A 242 16.91 -6.36 -1.30
CA VAL A 242 17.41 -7.35 -0.35
C VAL A 242 17.85 -8.60 -1.10
N SER A 243 19.15 -8.93 -1.03
CA SER A 243 19.75 -10.05 -1.75
C SER A 243 20.23 -11.19 -0.85
N GLY A 244 20.18 -11.02 0.48
CA GLY A 244 20.61 -12.01 1.49
C GLY A 244 19.49 -12.43 2.44
N SER A 245 19.79 -13.34 3.34
CA SER A 245 18.99 -13.68 4.51
C SER A 245 19.49 -12.90 5.74
N HIS A 246 18.76 -12.98 6.86
CA HIS A 246 19.12 -12.27 8.11
C HIS A 246 19.30 -10.76 7.91
N VAL A 247 18.44 -10.16 7.08
CA VAL A 247 18.49 -8.73 6.77
C VAL A 247 17.48 -7.97 7.62
N THR A 248 17.92 -6.82 8.12
CA THR A 248 17.07 -5.92 8.91
C THR A 248 17.02 -4.54 8.27
N ILE A 249 15.81 -3.96 8.19
CA ILE A 249 15.57 -2.55 7.88
C ILE A 249 14.87 -1.96 9.09
N THR A 250 15.45 -0.93 9.71
CA THR A 250 14.88 -0.38 10.95
C THR A 250 15.22 1.10 11.14
N GLY A 251 14.67 1.69 12.19
CA GLY A 251 14.86 3.09 12.57
C GLY A 251 13.54 3.82 12.80
N ARG A 252 13.59 5.16 12.70
CA ARG A 252 12.41 6.04 12.87
C ARG A 252 12.28 7.06 11.74
N GLY A 253 13.14 6.98 10.74
CA GLY A 253 13.16 7.88 9.60
C GLY A 253 12.19 7.50 8.49
N ILE A 254 12.37 8.14 7.33
CA ILE A 254 11.49 8.02 6.17
C ILE A 254 12.29 7.47 4.98
N LEU A 255 11.77 6.42 4.35
CA LEU A 255 12.22 5.96 3.03
C LEU A 255 11.23 6.46 1.99
N SER A 256 11.69 7.22 1.01
CA SER A 256 10.84 7.82 -0.02
C SER A 256 11.26 7.42 -1.43
N GLY A 257 10.28 7.00 -2.23
CA GLY A 257 10.41 6.78 -3.65
C GLY A 257 10.17 8.02 -4.51
N ALA A 258 9.95 9.21 -3.93
CA ALA A 258 9.53 10.41 -4.65
C ALA A 258 10.48 10.83 -5.79
N LYS A 259 11.77 10.55 -5.67
CA LYS A 259 12.79 10.86 -6.70
C LYS A 259 12.97 9.74 -7.72
N LEU A 260 12.24 8.63 -7.61
CA LEU A 260 12.25 7.54 -8.58
C LEU A 260 11.23 7.81 -9.69
N ALA A 261 11.44 7.22 -10.87
CA ALA A 261 10.51 7.35 -11.98
C ALA A 261 9.19 6.60 -11.69
N HIS A 262 8.07 7.33 -11.70
CA HIS A 262 6.72 6.81 -11.50
C HIS A 262 6.06 6.55 -12.87
N THR A 263 6.59 5.65 -13.65
CA THR A 263 6.13 5.40 -15.03
C THR A 263 4.93 4.49 -15.13
N GLY A 264 4.56 3.78 -14.05
CA GLY A 264 3.40 2.87 -13.98
C GLY A 264 3.38 1.76 -15.03
N GLU A 265 4.38 1.68 -15.92
CA GLU A 265 4.31 0.85 -17.12
C GLU A 265 4.90 -0.53 -16.98
N THR A 266 5.57 -0.84 -15.89
CA THR A 266 6.22 -2.13 -15.87
C THR A 266 6.08 -2.82 -14.52
N TYR A 267 5.46 -4.00 -14.55
CA TYR A 267 5.82 -5.10 -13.68
C TYR A 267 7.33 -5.48 -13.84
N ALA A 268 8.14 -4.58 -14.38
CA ALA A 268 9.55 -4.81 -14.55
C ALA A 268 10.22 -4.81 -13.18
N HIS A 269 10.92 -5.89 -12.90
CA HIS A 269 11.87 -5.98 -11.81
C HIS A 269 12.67 -4.68 -11.69
N GLY A 270 12.55 -3.98 -10.58
CA GLY A 270 13.23 -2.70 -10.35
C GLY A 270 12.33 -1.49 -10.20
N ALA A 271 11.02 -1.60 -10.41
CA ALA A 271 10.05 -0.56 -10.06
C ALA A 271 9.59 -0.64 -8.59
N LEU A 272 9.80 -1.77 -7.91
CA LEU A 272 9.41 -2.00 -6.52
C LEU A 272 10.30 -1.19 -5.57
N LEU A 273 9.71 -0.59 -4.53
CA LEU A 273 10.47 0.27 -3.61
C LEU A 273 11.35 -0.55 -2.67
N ILE A 274 10.79 -1.57 -2.02
CA ILE A 274 11.53 -2.54 -1.20
C ILE A 274 11.23 -3.92 -1.75
N GLU A 275 12.24 -4.61 -2.25
CA GLU A 275 12.10 -5.94 -2.84
C GLU A 275 13.06 -6.93 -2.20
N THR A 276 12.50 -8.00 -1.61
CA THR A 276 13.33 -9.14 -1.21
C THR A 276 13.42 -10.14 -2.35
N ASN A 277 14.57 -10.80 -2.48
CA ASN A 277 14.76 -11.93 -3.39
C ASN A 277 14.32 -11.62 -4.84
N ALA A 278 14.91 -10.59 -5.44
CA ALA A 278 14.53 -10.08 -6.76
C ALA A 278 14.53 -11.14 -7.89
N ASN A 279 15.31 -12.21 -7.77
CA ASN A 279 15.26 -13.32 -8.72
C ASN A 279 14.08 -14.29 -8.50
N ARG A 280 13.38 -14.20 -7.37
CA ARG A 280 12.19 -14.95 -7.00
C ARG A 280 12.33 -16.49 -7.01
N LEU A 281 13.54 -17.02 -7.16
CA LEU A 281 13.78 -18.47 -7.35
C LEU A 281 14.41 -19.15 -6.13
N SER A 282 15.13 -18.40 -5.30
CA SER A 282 15.79 -18.94 -4.11
C SER A 282 14.94 -18.75 -2.87
N ASN A 283 14.95 -19.72 -1.98
CA ASN A 283 14.40 -19.52 -0.64
C ASN A 283 15.35 -18.67 0.20
N ARG A 284 14.81 -17.67 0.91
CA ARG A 284 15.54 -16.80 1.83
C ARG A 284 14.88 -16.90 3.21
N GLY A 285 15.57 -16.44 4.23
CA GLY A 285 15.01 -16.45 5.57
C GLY A 285 15.39 -15.24 6.40
N TYR A 286 14.61 -14.98 7.45
CA TYR A 286 14.89 -13.96 8.46
C TYR A 286 15.00 -12.54 7.86
N PHE A 287 13.88 -12.05 7.38
CA PHE A 287 13.74 -10.66 6.97
C PHE A 287 12.94 -9.88 8.00
N THR A 288 13.49 -8.78 8.50
CA THR A 288 12.82 -7.88 9.45
C THR A 288 12.77 -6.46 8.89
N ILE A 289 11.60 -5.84 8.98
CA ILE A 289 11.46 -4.40 8.76
C ILE A 289 10.64 -3.78 9.89
N SER A 290 11.13 -2.70 10.51
CA SER A 290 10.46 -2.12 11.67
C SER A 290 10.65 -0.62 11.82
N GLY A 291 9.63 0.06 12.34
CA GLY A 291 9.69 1.43 12.86
C GLY A 291 9.76 2.56 11.85
N ILE A 292 10.09 2.31 10.59
CA ILE A 292 10.24 3.35 9.57
C ILE A 292 8.91 3.73 8.91
N THR A 293 8.88 4.91 8.31
CA THR A 293 7.80 5.35 7.42
C THR A 293 8.25 5.23 5.97
N VAL A 294 7.43 4.63 5.11
CA VAL A 294 7.71 4.38 3.70
C VAL A 294 6.69 5.12 2.84
N VAL A 295 7.17 5.97 1.93
CA VAL A 295 6.28 6.82 1.13
C VAL A 295 6.66 6.82 -0.35
N ASP A 296 5.70 7.21 -1.19
CA ASP A 296 5.95 7.55 -2.59
C ASP A 296 6.51 6.40 -3.44
N SER A 297 6.05 5.18 -3.20
CA SER A 297 6.51 4.06 -4.02
C SER A 297 6.11 4.25 -5.49
N PRO A 298 6.99 3.96 -6.45
CA PRO A 298 6.68 4.03 -7.87
C PRO A 298 5.86 2.83 -8.39
N ASN A 299 5.70 1.79 -7.58
CA ASN A 299 4.95 0.56 -7.83
C ASN A 299 4.69 -0.11 -6.47
N TRP A 300 4.58 -1.45 -6.37
CA TRP A 300 4.45 -2.14 -5.08
C TRP A 300 5.49 -1.67 -4.07
N THR A 301 5.05 -1.43 -2.84
CA THR A 301 5.90 -0.79 -1.83
C THR A 301 6.85 -1.79 -1.18
N LEU A 302 6.31 -2.82 -0.54
CA LEU A 302 7.09 -3.87 0.10
C LEU A 302 6.72 -5.22 -0.47
N SER A 303 7.60 -5.78 -1.28
CA SER A 303 7.40 -7.06 -1.97
C SER A 303 8.33 -8.13 -1.42
N VAL A 304 7.76 -9.12 -0.74
CA VAL A 304 8.49 -10.22 -0.13
C VAL A 304 8.26 -11.50 -0.93
N TYR A 305 9.32 -12.06 -1.50
CA TYR A 305 9.25 -13.24 -2.36
C TYR A 305 10.04 -14.42 -1.77
N ASN A 306 9.44 -15.61 -1.72
CA ASN A 306 10.11 -16.85 -1.34
C ASN A 306 10.99 -16.69 -0.09
N THR A 307 10.42 -16.14 0.96
CA THR A 307 11.12 -15.82 2.20
C THR A 307 10.37 -16.47 3.37
N ASP A 308 11.09 -16.99 4.32
CA ASP A 308 10.55 -17.49 5.58
C ASP A 308 11.03 -16.65 6.77
N HIS A 309 10.35 -16.78 7.91
CA HIS A 309 10.65 -16.01 9.13
C HIS A 309 10.67 -14.48 8.86
N VAL A 310 9.51 -13.95 8.48
CA VAL A 310 9.35 -12.54 8.12
C VAL A 310 8.69 -11.77 9.27
N MET A 311 9.31 -10.68 9.72
CA MET A 311 8.74 -9.76 10.69
C MET A 311 8.59 -8.37 10.07
N ILE A 312 7.36 -7.89 10.01
CA ILE A 312 7.00 -6.53 9.59
C ILE A 312 6.29 -5.87 10.76
N ASP A 313 6.98 -4.95 11.43
CA ASP A 313 6.53 -4.42 12.71
C ASP A 313 6.52 -2.89 12.72
N ASN A 314 5.39 -2.30 13.08
CA ASN A 314 5.26 -0.86 13.34
C ASN A 314 5.80 0.02 12.20
N ILE A 315 5.59 -0.35 10.95
CA ILE A 315 5.88 0.52 9.81
C ILE A 315 4.65 1.34 9.41
N ASN A 316 4.90 2.48 8.78
CA ASN A 316 3.85 3.26 8.15
C ASN A 316 4.07 3.28 6.63
N ILE A 317 3.02 3.06 5.85
CA ILE A 317 3.08 3.13 4.38
C ILE A 317 2.06 4.15 3.90
N LEU A 318 2.50 5.12 3.08
CA LEU A 318 1.63 6.02 2.34
C LEU A 318 2.06 6.00 0.87
N CYS A 319 1.26 5.34 0.04
CA CYS A 319 1.53 5.19 -1.39
C CYS A 319 0.26 5.45 -2.20
N TRP A 320 0.31 6.37 -3.14
CA TRP A 320 -0.84 6.74 -3.94
C TRP A 320 -0.53 6.70 -5.43
N ILE A 321 -0.41 5.50 -5.97
CA ILE A 321 -0.23 5.23 -7.41
C ILE A 321 -0.91 3.92 -7.77
N LEU A 322 -1.34 3.78 -9.01
CA LEU A 322 -1.85 2.51 -9.54
C LEU A 322 -0.76 1.43 -9.47
N ASN A 323 -1.11 0.22 -9.05
CA ASN A 323 -0.19 -0.84 -8.64
C ASN A 323 0.73 -0.40 -7.48
N GLY A 324 0.27 0.53 -6.64
CA GLY A 324 0.98 0.94 -5.44
C GLY A 324 0.48 0.13 -4.25
N ASP A 325 0.65 -1.20 -4.32
CA ASP A 325 0.32 -2.11 -3.23
C ASP A 325 1.22 -1.82 -2.01
N GLY A 326 0.71 -2.07 -0.81
CA GLY A 326 1.45 -1.82 0.42
C GLY A 326 2.43 -2.93 0.75
N ILE A 327 1.92 -4.10 1.12
CA ILE A 327 2.71 -5.26 1.50
C ILE A 327 2.23 -6.48 0.71
N ASP A 328 3.11 -7.04 -0.10
CA ASP A 328 2.88 -8.25 -0.87
C ASP A 328 3.72 -9.40 -0.34
N LEU A 329 3.07 -10.40 0.24
CA LEU A 329 3.71 -11.65 0.63
C LEU A 329 3.48 -12.71 -0.45
N CYS A 330 4.53 -13.03 -1.23
CA CYS A 330 4.48 -13.92 -2.38
C CYS A 330 5.27 -15.19 -2.12
N SER A 331 4.60 -16.31 -1.84
CA SER A 331 5.23 -17.60 -1.45
C SER A 331 6.09 -17.45 -0.18
N VAL A 332 5.47 -16.91 0.86
CA VAL A 332 6.10 -16.63 2.16
C VAL A 332 5.55 -17.57 3.21
N THR A 333 6.42 -18.03 4.09
CA THR A 333 6.04 -18.88 5.23
C THR A 333 6.54 -18.28 6.53
N ASP A 334 5.75 -18.45 7.61
CA ASP A 334 6.07 -17.95 8.94
C ASP A 334 6.32 -16.43 8.93
N ALA A 335 5.25 -15.66 8.73
CA ALA A 335 5.33 -14.21 8.71
C ALA A 335 4.36 -13.56 9.70
N THR A 336 4.82 -12.46 10.29
CA THR A 336 3.99 -11.57 11.11
C THR A 336 4.03 -10.16 10.56
N ILE A 337 2.84 -9.55 10.38
CA ILE A 337 2.63 -8.13 10.05
C ILE A 337 1.85 -7.50 11.20
N GLN A 338 2.45 -6.60 11.95
CA GLN A 338 1.77 -6.04 13.12
C GLN A 338 2.03 -4.54 13.33
N ASP A 339 1.08 -3.89 14.02
CA ASP A 339 1.19 -2.50 14.50
C ASP A 339 1.43 -1.47 13.38
N CYS A 340 1.10 -1.80 12.13
CA CYS A 340 1.35 -0.97 10.97
C CYS A 340 0.18 -0.01 10.70
N PHE A 341 0.51 1.13 10.06
CA PHE A 341 -0.46 1.98 9.38
C PHE A 341 -0.20 1.88 7.88
N ILE A 342 -1.19 1.47 7.11
CA ILE A 342 -1.02 1.24 5.68
C ILE A 342 -2.13 1.97 4.93
N ARG A 343 -1.74 3.02 4.20
CA ARG A 343 -2.61 3.74 3.28
C ARG A 343 -2.05 3.64 1.88
N THR A 344 -2.80 2.99 1.00
CA THR A 344 -2.39 2.77 -0.38
C THR A 344 -3.50 3.09 -1.35
N TYR A 345 -3.12 3.40 -2.58
CA TYR A 345 -4.06 3.51 -3.68
C TYR A 345 -4.55 2.13 -4.13
N ASP A 346 -3.64 1.16 -4.28
CA ASP A 346 -3.96 -0.23 -4.61
C ASP A 346 -4.08 -1.08 -3.32
N ASP A 347 -3.88 -2.38 -3.37
CA ASP A 347 -4.07 -3.29 -2.24
C ASP A 347 -3.16 -2.95 -1.06
N CYS A 348 -3.70 -2.90 0.17
CA CYS A 348 -2.86 -2.59 1.33
C CYS A 348 -2.01 -3.77 1.79
N ILE A 349 -2.62 -4.95 1.97
CA ILE A 349 -1.90 -6.19 2.31
C ILE A 349 -2.40 -7.31 1.42
N THR A 350 -1.48 -8.00 0.75
CA THR A 350 -1.82 -9.14 -0.11
C THR A 350 -1.05 -10.40 0.27
N LEU A 351 -1.76 -11.53 0.26
CA LEU A 351 -1.15 -12.85 0.37
C LEU A 351 -1.28 -13.55 -0.98
N LYS A 352 -0.16 -13.77 -1.64
CA LYS A 352 -0.07 -14.33 -3.00
C LYS A 352 0.80 -15.60 -3.01
N VAL A 353 0.67 -16.39 -4.07
CA VAL A 353 1.61 -17.46 -4.39
C VAL A 353 2.33 -17.10 -5.68
N ASN A 354 3.64 -16.96 -5.60
CA ASN A 354 4.45 -16.61 -6.76
C ASN A 354 4.44 -17.74 -7.81
N SER A 355 4.05 -17.43 -9.03
CA SER A 355 3.97 -18.38 -10.14
C SER A 355 5.30 -19.06 -10.50
N LEU A 356 6.43 -18.45 -10.12
CA LEU A 356 7.78 -19.02 -10.33
C LEU A 356 8.23 -19.94 -9.20
N SER A 357 7.47 -20.03 -8.10
CA SER A 357 7.80 -20.86 -6.95
C SER A 357 6.91 -22.09 -6.88
N VAL A 358 7.40 -23.12 -6.22
CA VAL A 358 6.59 -24.28 -5.81
C VAL A 358 6.12 -24.17 -4.35
N THR A 359 6.53 -23.11 -3.65
CA THR A 359 6.26 -22.90 -2.23
C THR A 359 4.90 -22.24 -2.03
N ALA A 360 4.13 -22.76 -1.10
CA ALA A 360 2.88 -22.16 -0.65
C ALA A 360 3.12 -20.90 0.19
N THR A 361 2.09 -20.08 0.37
CA THR A 361 2.05 -19.03 1.40
C THR A 361 1.30 -19.57 2.60
N ARG A 362 1.91 -19.63 3.77
CA ARG A 362 1.29 -20.21 4.96
C ARG A 362 1.90 -19.73 6.27
N ASP A 363 1.19 -20.03 7.36
CA ASP A 363 1.61 -19.65 8.73
C ASP A 363 1.78 -18.11 8.84
N ILE A 364 0.77 -17.35 8.38
CA ILE A 364 0.80 -15.88 8.33
C ILE A 364 -0.07 -15.30 9.43
N ARG A 365 0.48 -14.36 10.19
CA ARG A 365 -0.26 -13.58 11.19
C ARG A 365 -0.26 -12.09 10.84
N ILE A 366 -1.45 -11.51 10.70
CA ILE A 366 -1.66 -10.07 10.47
C ILE A 366 -2.42 -9.53 11.67
N LYS A 367 -1.80 -8.64 12.47
CA LYS A 367 -2.34 -8.24 13.77
C LYS A 367 -2.23 -6.75 14.03
N ASN A 368 -3.30 -6.17 14.61
CA ASN A 368 -3.32 -4.79 15.10
C ASN A 368 -2.87 -3.75 14.05
N ASN A 369 -3.34 -3.89 12.81
CA ASN A 369 -3.00 -2.96 11.73
C ASN A 369 -4.16 -2.00 11.45
N LEU A 370 -3.82 -0.76 11.09
CA LEU A 370 -4.75 0.23 10.55
C LEU A 370 -4.62 0.27 9.03
N ILE A 371 -5.72 0.02 8.33
CA ILE A 371 -5.76 -0.20 6.90
C ILE A 371 -6.64 0.86 6.23
N TRP A 372 -6.11 1.51 5.20
CA TRP A 372 -6.81 2.50 4.41
C TRP A 372 -6.51 2.28 2.92
N ALA A 373 -7.43 1.69 2.20
CA ALA A 373 -7.33 1.54 0.75
C ALA A 373 -8.05 2.70 0.06
N ASP A 374 -7.35 3.45 -0.78
CA ASP A 374 -7.97 4.57 -1.52
C ASP A 374 -8.64 4.11 -2.82
N TYR A 375 -8.28 2.94 -3.36
CA TYR A 375 -8.87 2.43 -4.60
C TYR A 375 -9.17 0.93 -4.62
N ALA A 376 -8.24 0.03 -4.22
CA ALA A 376 -8.44 -1.40 -4.36
C ALA A 376 -8.89 -2.07 -3.04
N ARG A 377 -8.09 -2.93 -2.43
CA ARG A 377 -8.53 -3.76 -1.30
C ARG A 377 -7.74 -3.50 -0.04
N GLY A 378 -8.41 -3.62 1.10
CA GLY A 378 -7.74 -3.49 2.39
C GLY A 378 -6.81 -4.67 2.66
N ILE A 379 -7.38 -5.86 2.89
CA ILE A 379 -6.62 -7.10 3.05
C ILE A 379 -7.19 -8.13 2.08
N VAL A 380 -6.33 -8.69 1.22
CA VAL A 380 -6.75 -9.66 0.22
C VAL A 380 -5.88 -10.91 0.21
N ILE A 381 -6.53 -12.06 0.10
CA ILE A 381 -5.89 -13.38 0.07
C ILE A 381 -6.19 -14.03 -1.28
N GLY A 382 -5.14 -14.43 -2.00
CA GLY A 382 -5.21 -15.25 -3.19
C GLY A 382 -5.28 -14.54 -4.54
N PRO A 383 -5.18 -13.19 -4.65
CA PRO A 383 -5.19 -12.56 -5.96
C PRO A 383 -3.94 -12.97 -6.73
N GLU A 384 -4.07 -13.10 -8.06
CA GLU A 384 -2.93 -13.36 -8.95
C GLU A 384 -2.06 -14.56 -8.52
N SER A 385 -2.63 -15.48 -7.73
CA SER A 385 -1.92 -16.60 -7.11
C SER A 385 -2.12 -17.88 -7.89
N GLY A 386 -1.02 -18.53 -8.22
CA GLY A 386 -1.07 -19.82 -8.86
C GLY A 386 0.30 -20.32 -9.28
N THR A 387 0.45 -21.64 -9.29
CA THR A 387 1.67 -22.32 -9.72
C THR A 387 1.30 -23.54 -10.56
N ASN A 388 2.27 -24.08 -11.29
CA ASN A 388 2.09 -25.35 -11.99
C ASN A 388 1.88 -26.53 -11.03
N THR A 389 2.29 -26.39 -9.75
CA THR A 389 2.13 -27.39 -8.69
C THR A 389 0.87 -27.18 -7.86
N ARG A 390 0.07 -26.15 -8.14
CA ARG A 390 -1.12 -25.77 -7.35
C ARG A 390 -0.82 -25.47 -5.88
N ALA A 391 0.34 -24.90 -5.59
CA ALA A 391 0.64 -24.43 -4.25
C ALA A 391 -0.43 -23.42 -3.82
N GLY A 392 -0.90 -23.51 -2.59
CA GLY A 392 -2.02 -22.76 -2.06
C GLY A 392 -1.64 -21.75 -0.99
N ILE A 393 -2.66 -21.24 -0.31
CA ILE A 393 -2.52 -20.35 0.83
C ILE A 393 -3.23 -20.97 2.01
N SER A 394 -2.55 -21.12 3.16
CA SER A 394 -3.14 -21.77 4.32
C SER A 394 -2.66 -21.20 5.66
N ASP A 395 -3.42 -21.55 6.71
CA ASP A 395 -3.03 -21.32 8.10
C ASP A 395 -2.71 -19.84 8.38
N CYS A 396 -3.64 -18.95 7.98
CA CYS A 396 -3.48 -17.51 8.12
C CYS A 396 -4.47 -16.96 9.15
N THR A 397 -4.00 -16.11 10.05
CA THR A 397 -4.83 -15.39 11.03
C THR A 397 -4.68 -13.90 10.86
N ILE A 398 -5.83 -13.22 10.68
CA ILE A 398 -5.96 -11.77 10.57
C ILE A 398 -6.78 -11.32 11.77
N GLU A 399 -6.18 -10.54 12.69
CA GLU A 399 -6.82 -10.23 13.96
C GLU A 399 -6.58 -8.79 14.43
N ASP A 400 -7.52 -8.28 15.24
CA ASP A 400 -7.41 -7.00 15.94
C ASP A 400 -7.13 -5.82 14.98
N CYS A 401 -7.51 -5.92 13.71
CA CYS A 401 -7.27 -4.89 12.70
C CYS A 401 -8.45 -3.92 12.58
N VAL A 402 -8.17 -2.71 12.12
CA VAL A 402 -9.20 -1.74 11.76
C VAL A 402 -9.08 -1.39 10.28
N ILE A 403 -10.14 -1.63 9.52
CA ILE A 403 -10.27 -1.15 8.16
C ILE A 403 -10.92 0.23 8.22
N MET A 404 -10.12 1.27 8.05
CA MET A 404 -10.57 2.66 8.17
C MET A 404 -11.31 3.13 6.94
N GLU A 405 -10.86 2.71 5.77
CA GLU A 405 -11.45 3.09 4.49
C GLU A 405 -11.20 1.99 3.45
N TYR A 406 -12.09 1.86 2.50
CA TYR A 406 -11.95 1.08 1.28
C TYR A 406 -12.89 1.66 0.21
N PRO A 407 -12.57 1.53 -1.08
CA PRO A 407 -13.19 2.33 -2.13
C PRO A 407 -14.59 1.88 -2.52
N THR A 408 -15.25 2.78 -3.24
CA THR A 408 -16.38 2.42 -4.09
C THR A 408 -15.94 1.51 -5.23
N ASN A 409 -16.74 0.50 -5.52
CA ASN A 409 -16.61 -0.25 -6.76
C ASN A 409 -16.99 0.66 -7.94
N LEU A 410 -15.98 1.27 -8.58
CA LEU A 410 -16.18 2.22 -9.69
C LEU A 410 -16.50 1.55 -11.04
N LEU A 411 -16.53 0.24 -11.08
CA LEU A 411 -16.71 -0.53 -12.30
C LEU A 411 -18.16 -0.99 -12.54
N GLU A 412 -19.15 -0.30 -11.99
CA GLU A 412 -20.56 -0.52 -12.34
C GLU A 412 -20.88 -0.26 -13.84
N THR A 413 -19.94 0.32 -14.59
CA THR A 413 -20.12 0.62 -16.01
C THR A 413 -19.67 -0.51 -16.94
N SER A 414 -19.00 -1.54 -16.46
CA SER A 414 -18.65 -2.69 -17.27
C SER A 414 -19.68 -3.80 -17.13
N SER A 415 -20.02 -4.45 -18.24
CA SER A 415 -20.98 -5.55 -18.31
C SER A 415 -20.61 -6.82 -17.50
N SER A 416 -19.49 -6.81 -16.83
CA SER A 416 -19.07 -7.86 -15.89
C SER A 416 -19.46 -7.45 -14.45
N LYS A 417 -20.60 -7.93 -14.00
CA LYS A 417 -21.17 -7.71 -12.66
C LYS A 417 -20.30 -8.20 -11.46
N LEU A 418 -19.06 -8.61 -11.67
CA LEU A 418 -18.26 -9.37 -10.71
C LEU A 418 -16.82 -8.86 -10.54
N ASN A 419 -16.54 -7.60 -10.83
CA ASN A 419 -15.27 -7.04 -10.40
C ASN A 419 -15.34 -6.71 -8.91
N CYS A 420 -14.74 -7.57 -8.09
CA CYS A 420 -14.64 -7.40 -6.64
C CYS A 420 -13.41 -6.56 -6.27
N ASP A 421 -13.11 -5.53 -7.05
CA ASP A 421 -11.87 -4.77 -6.93
C ASP A 421 -11.86 -3.81 -5.72
N GLY A 422 -12.99 -3.50 -5.11
CA GLY A 422 -13.04 -2.66 -3.92
C GLY A 422 -13.63 -3.39 -2.73
N ALA A 423 -12.78 -3.82 -1.78
CA ALA A 423 -13.25 -4.51 -0.58
C ALA A 423 -12.40 -4.22 0.65
N GLY A 424 -13.01 -4.24 1.83
CA GLY A 424 -12.30 -4.17 3.09
C GLY A 424 -11.48 -5.44 3.36
N LEU A 425 -12.18 -6.58 3.40
CA LEU A 425 -11.59 -7.90 3.55
C LEU A 425 -11.98 -8.75 2.34
N SER A 426 -11.01 -9.38 1.69
CA SER A 426 -11.26 -10.16 0.48
C SER A 426 -10.50 -11.48 0.46
N ILE A 427 -11.18 -12.53 -0.02
CA ILE A 427 -10.55 -13.73 -0.55
C ILE A 427 -10.85 -13.72 -2.05
N SER A 428 -9.80 -13.57 -2.86
CA SER A 428 -9.91 -13.45 -4.32
C SER A 428 -9.10 -14.54 -4.98
N GLN A 429 -9.77 -15.66 -5.34
CA GLN A 429 -9.07 -16.82 -5.88
C GLN A 429 -9.01 -16.77 -7.41
N TYR A 430 -7.88 -16.32 -7.94
CA TYR A 430 -7.58 -16.37 -9.36
C TYR A 430 -6.06 -16.40 -9.62
N PRO A 431 -5.60 -17.10 -10.68
CA PRO A 431 -4.19 -17.17 -11.01
C PRO A 431 -3.71 -15.98 -11.84
N SER A 432 -2.42 -15.81 -11.90
CA SER A 432 -1.72 -14.98 -12.86
C SER A 432 -1.22 -15.81 -14.05
N GLY A 433 -1.28 -15.25 -15.27
CA GLY A 433 -0.48 -15.67 -16.41
C GLY A 433 -0.48 -17.17 -16.81
N GLY A 434 -1.62 -17.85 -16.77
CA GLY A 434 -1.72 -19.25 -17.22
C GLY A 434 -1.36 -20.31 -16.16
N ALA A 435 -1.01 -19.89 -14.95
CA ALA A 435 -0.88 -20.77 -13.80
C ALA A 435 -2.24 -21.28 -13.30
N THR A 436 -2.25 -22.22 -12.36
CA THR A 436 -3.46 -22.75 -11.73
C THR A 436 -3.49 -22.34 -10.27
N SER A 437 -4.62 -21.82 -9.79
CA SER A 437 -4.81 -21.51 -8.38
C SER A 437 -4.75 -22.76 -7.51
N GLY A 438 -4.10 -22.63 -6.35
CA GLY A 438 -4.14 -23.65 -5.30
C GLY A 438 -5.34 -23.48 -4.38
N THR A 439 -5.46 -24.37 -3.41
CA THR A 439 -6.46 -24.29 -2.34
C THR A 439 -6.14 -23.13 -1.41
N ILE A 440 -7.20 -22.40 -1.00
CA ILE A 440 -7.13 -21.43 0.10
C ILE A 440 -7.85 -22.07 1.30
N GLU A 441 -7.16 -22.29 2.41
CA GLU A 441 -7.72 -23.01 3.54
C GLU A 441 -7.22 -22.55 4.90
N ASN A 442 -8.02 -22.82 5.95
CA ASN A 442 -7.67 -22.50 7.34
C ASN A 442 -7.38 -21.00 7.53
N ILE A 443 -8.28 -20.15 7.07
CA ILE A 443 -8.15 -18.69 7.18
C ILE A 443 -9.07 -18.19 8.30
N THR A 444 -8.53 -17.41 9.22
CA THR A 444 -9.31 -16.78 10.28
C THR A 444 -9.20 -15.27 10.23
N PHE A 445 -10.34 -14.60 10.12
CA PHE A 445 -10.48 -13.17 10.37
C PHE A 445 -11.20 -12.99 11.71
N GLN A 446 -10.59 -12.30 12.67
CA GLN A 446 -11.20 -12.14 14.00
C GLN A 446 -10.97 -10.77 14.63
N ASN A 447 -11.95 -10.29 15.41
CA ASN A 447 -11.86 -9.03 16.13
C ASN A 447 -11.54 -7.84 15.22
N ILE A 448 -12.21 -7.73 14.07
CA ILE A 448 -11.94 -6.68 13.11
C ILE A 448 -13.09 -5.68 13.12
N VAL A 449 -12.74 -4.40 13.14
CA VAL A 449 -13.68 -3.32 12.94
C VAL A 449 -13.49 -2.73 11.55
N ILE A 450 -14.55 -2.68 10.77
CA ILE A 450 -14.62 -1.89 9.55
C ILE A 450 -15.30 -0.59 9.93
N ASP A 451 -14.50 0.49 10.02
CA ASP A 451 -14.92 1.77 10.57
C ASP A 451 -15.88 2.51 9.62
N ASN A 452 -16.51 3.54 10.13
CA ASN A 452 -17.50 4.35 9.43
C ASN A 452 -16.92 4.98 8.15
N ILE A 453 -17.07 4.27 7.05
CA ILE A 453 -16.49 4.60 5.75
C ILE A 453 -17.21 5.75 5.06
N SER A 454 -16.46 6.51 4.27
CA SER A 454 -16.97 7.69 3.57
C SER A 454 -17.46 7.41 2.15
N GLN A 455 -17.13 6.25 1.59
CA GLN A 455 -17.51 5.84 0.24
C GLN A 455 -18.32 4.54 0.22
N LYS A 456 -18.95 4.27 -0.93
CA LYS A 456 -19.60 2.98 -1.19
C LYS A 456 -18.56 1.94 -1.52
N GLY A 457 -18.53 0.83 -0.83
CA GLY A 457 -17.67 -0.31 -1.08
C GLY A 457 -18.24 -1.56 -0.44
N ARG A 458 -17.62 -2.72 -0.67
CA ARG A 458 -18.03 -3.99 -0.08
C ARG A 458 -17.17 -4.30 1.13
N PRO A 459 -17.73 -4.38 2.33
CA PRO A 459 -16.97 -4.71 3.54
C PRO A 459 -16.20 -6.02 3.43
N MET A 460 -16.85 -7.08 2.91
CA MET A 460 -16.31 -8.44 2.85
C MET A 460 -16.69 -9.12 1.54
N VAL A 461 -15.70 -9.74 0.87
CA VAL A 461 -15.95 -10.44 -0.39
C VAL A 461 -15.16 -11.75 -0.44
N ILE A 462 -15.82 -12.83 -0.85
CA ILE A 462 -15.19 -14.05 -1.31
C ILE A 462 -15.50 -14.20 -2.80
N TRP A 463 -14.47 -14.28 -3.61
CA TRP A 463 -14.62 -14.34 -5.06
C TRP A 463 -13.72 -15.38 -5.71
N GLN A 464 -14.34 -16.27 -6.50
CA GLN A 464 -13.63 -17.19 -7.37
C GLN A 464 -13.85 -16.80 -8.82
N LYS A 465 -12.78 -16.53 -9.56
CA LYS A 465 -12.86 -16.20 -10.98
C LYS A 465 -13.33 -17.41 -11.79
N ALA A 466 -14.10 -17.19 -12.83
CA ALA A 466 -14.54 -18.23 -13.76
C ALA A 466 -13.34 -19.00 -14.37
N ASN A 467 -13.57 -20.27 -14.72
CA ASN A 467 -12.61 -21.17 -15.39
C ASN A 467 -11.40 -21.63 -14.52
N GLN A 468 -11.56 -21.67 -13.21
CA GLN A 468 -10.57 -22.28 -12.31
C GLN A 468 -10.98 -23.73 -11.98
N ASP A 469 -10.40 -24.70 -12.67
CA ASP A 469 -10.67 -26.10 -12.38
C ASP A 469 -10.11 -26.50 -11.01
N HIS A 470 -10.97 -27.01 -10.14
CA HIS A 470 -10.64 -27.61 -8.84
C HIS A 470 -9.99 -26.69 -7.79
N ALA A 471 -10.03 -25.36 -7.95
CA ALA A 471 -9.59 -24.46 -6.91
C ALA A 471 -10.62 -24.41 -5.77
N LEU A 472 -10.22 -24.77 -4.56
CA LEU A 472 -11.10 -24.84 -3.39
C LEU A 472 -10.83 -23.68 -2.43
N ILE A 473 -11.90 -23.22 -1.77
CA ILE A 473 -11.82 -22.37 -0.57
C ILE A 473 -12.50 -23.16 0.55
N LYS A 474 -11.81 -23.39 1.67
CA LYS A 474 -12.37 -24.19 2.76
C LYS A 474 -11.86 -23.77 4.14
N ASN A 475 -12.67 -24.04 5.17
CA ASN A 475 -12.30 -23.74 6.56
C ASN A 475 -11.94 -22.25 6.76
N VAL A 476 -12.85 -21.35 6.41
CA VAL A 476 -12.69 -19.91 6.61
C VAL A 476 -13.59 -19.43 7.72
N THR A 477 -13.05 -18.78 8.72
CA THR A 477 -13.80 -18.24 9.85
C THR A 477 -13.74 -16.74 9.87
N TYR A 478 -14.91 -16.09 9.94
CA TYR A 478 -15.08 -14.70 10.29
C TYR A 478 -15.70 -14.63 11.68
N ARG A 479 -14.96 -14.11 12.65
CA ARG A 479 -15.39 -14.05 14.05
C ARG A 479 -15.29 -12.66 14.62
N ASN A 480 -16.36 -12.18 15.25
CA ASN A 480 -16.42 -10.87 15.89
C ASN A 480 -15.97 -9.74 14.91
N ILE A 481 -16.64 -9.68 13.76
CA ILE A 481 -16.43 -8.62 12.77
C ILE A 481 -17.56 -7.60 12.91
N GLN A 482 -17.18 -6.33 13.09
CA GLN A 482 -18.13 -5.24 13.23
C GLN A 482 -18.01 -4.29 12.04
N ILE A 483 -19.06 -4.17 11.25
CA ILE A 483 -19.14 -3.22 10.14
C ILE A 483 -19.97 -2.03 10.63
N LEU A 484 -19.33 -0.86 10.69
CA LEU A 484 -19.92 0.41 11.11
C LEU A 484 -20.13 1.29 9.88
N ASP A 485 -21.37 1.62 9.57
CA ASP A 485 -21.74 2.41 8.40
C ASP A 485 -22.96 3.30 8.71
N GLU A 486 -22.73 4.37 9.45
CA GLU A 486 -23.79 5.28 9.89
C GLU A 486 -24.60 5.90 8.74
N ALA A 487 -23.96 6.09 7.59
CA ALA A 487 -24.58 6.70 6.42
C ALA A 487 -25.23 5.68 5.47
N ASP A 488 -25.24 4.40 5.81
CA ASP A 488 -25.75 3.29 4.98
C ASP A 488 -25.16 3.28 3.56
N ARG A 489 -23.85 3.50 3.47
CA ARG A 489 -23.12 3.64 2.20
C ARG A 489 -22.58 2.32 1.65
N CYS A 490 -22.35 1.33 2.51
CA CYS A 490 -21.79 0.05 2.07
C CYS A 490 -22.69 -0.65 1.06
N GLN A 491 -22.06 -1.20 0.03
CA GLN A 491 -22.70 -2.18 -0.83
C GLN A 491 -22.81 -3.54 -0.14
N ALA A 492 -23.60 -4.45 -0.72
CA ALA A 492 -23.72 -5.78 -0.16
C ALA A 492 -22.40 -6.52 -0.22
N SER A 493 -21.96 -7.04 0.92
CA SER A 493 -20.94 -8.08 1.00
C SER A 493 -21.41 -9.37 0.36
N GLY A 494 -20.52 -10.27 -0.04
CA GLY A 494 -21.01 -11.50 -0.62
C GLY A 494 -19.98 -12.54 -1.00
N ILE A 495 -20.51 -13.67 -1.42
CA ILE A 495 -19.76 -14.80 -1.95
C ILE A 495 -20.15 -14.97 -3.41
N TYR A 496 -19.17 -14.91 -4.28
CA TYR A 496 -19.30 -15.05 -5.73
C TYR A 496 -18.41 -16.20 -6.20
N THR A 497 -19.02 -17.34 -6.51
CA THR A 497 -18.31 -18.56 -6.89
C THR A 497 -18.46 -18.86 -8.39
N ASN A 498 -17.43 -19.44 -8.98
CA ASN A 498 -17.47 -19.98 -10.34
C ASN A 498 -18.20 -21.34 -10.44
N GLY A 499 -18.70 -21.86 -9.33
CA GLY A 499 -19.34 -23.16 -9.23
C GLY A 499 -18.48 -24.23 -8.56
N ASN A 500 -17.24 -23.94 -8.19
CA ASN A 500 -16.44 -24.81 -7.32
C ASN A 500 -16.97 -24.77 -5.89
N THR A 501 -16.72 -25.82 -5.15
CA THR A 501 -17.17 -25.93 -3.76
C THR A 501 -16.38 -24.97 -2.86
N ILE A 502 -17.13 -24.19 -2.09
CA ILE A 502 -16.64 -23.40 -0.95
C ILE A 502 -17.24 -24.03 0.30
N SER A 503 -16.44 -24.51 1.22
CA SER A 503 -16.94 -25.31 2.35
C SER A 503 -16.35 -24.90 3.70
N GLY A 504 -17.08 -25.18 4.77
CA GLY A 504 -16.64 -24.90 6.13
C GLY A 504 -16.47 -23.40 6.40
N LEU A 505 -17.34 -22.55 5.84
CA LEU A 505 -17.36 -21.15 6.17
C LEU A 505 -18.13 -20.93 7.47
N VAL A 506 -17.54 -20.21 8.41
CA VAL A 506 -18.15 -19.88 9.70
C VAL A 506 -18.22 -18.37 9.85
N PHE A 507 -19.42 -17.86 10.10
CA PHE A 507 -19.70 -16.47 10.45
C PHE A 507 -20.19 -16.40 11.88
N ASP A 508 -19.30 -16.10 12.81
CA ASP A 508 -19.56 -16.02 14.25
C ASP A 508 -19.54 -14.54 14.68
N LYS A 509 -20.70 -14.00 15.08
CA LYS A 509 -20.86 -12.60 15.50
C LYS A 509 -20.36 -11.59 14.46
N VAL A 510 -20.71 -11.80 13.20
CA VAL A 510 -20.45 -10.83 12.13
C VAL A 510 -21.66 -9.91 11.99
N THR A 511 -21.46 -8.62 12.19
CA THR A 511 -22.57 -7.65 12.26
C THR A 511 -22.38 -6.47 11.32
N TYR A 512 -23.50 -5.96 10.79
CA TYR A 512 -23.63 -4.68 10.11
C TYR A 512 -24.50 -3.76 10.95
N ASN A 513 -23.93 -2.66 11.46
CA ASN A 513 -24.60 -1.76 12.39
C ASN A 513 -25.34 -2.50 13.53
N GLY A 514 -24.68 -3.51 14.12
CA GLY A 514 -25.22 -4.33 15.20
C GLY A 514 -26.20 -5.42 14.79
N THR A 515 -26.63 -5.47 13.52
CA THR A 515 -27.51 -6.53 12.98
C THR A 515 -26.63 -7.66 12.39
N PRO A 516 -26.95 -8.95 12.65
CA PRO A 516 -26.23 -10.06 12.01
C PRO A 516 -26.20 -9.87 10.48
N ILE A 517 -25.03 -10.09 9.88
CA ILE A 517 -24.79 -9.73 8.46
C ILE A 517 -25.79 -10.40 7.51
N HIS A 518 -26.15 -11.66 7.76
CA HIS A 518 -27.10 -12.41 6.93
C HIS A 518 -28.56 -11.91 7.05
N GLN A 519 -28.88 -11.10 8.07
CA GLN A 519 -30.19 -10.49 8.29
C GLN A 519 -30.20 -8.99 7.92
N SER A 520 -29.07 -8.42 7.61
CA SER A 520 -28.91 -6.98 7.41
C SER A 520 -29.42 -6.47 6.05
N GLY A 521 -29.73 -7.36 5.11
CA GLY A 521 -29.96 -6.99 3.71
C GLY A 521 -28.67 -6.61 2.95
N LYS A 522 -27.52 -6.68 3.60
CA LYS A 522 -26.19 -6.34 3.04
C LYS A 522 -25.32 -7.57 2.74
N TRP A 523 -25.97 -8.73 2.54
CA TRP A 523 -25.30 -9.99 2.28
C TRP A 523 -25.91 -10.74 1.09
N THR A 524 -25.08 -11.26 0.20
CA THR A 524 -25.52 -12.04 -0.96
C THR A 524 -24.64 -13.28 -1.12
N VAL A 525 -25.21 -14.38 -1.59
CA VAL A 525 -24.48 -15.61 -1.96
C VAL A 525 -24.93 -16.01 -3.36
N ASP A 526 -23.99 -15.97 -4.30
CA ASP A 526 -24.20 -16.51 -5.65
C ASP A 526 -23.97 -18.01 -5.61
N LYS A 527 -24.89 -18.80 -6.23
CA LYS A 527 -24.86 -20.26 -6.24
C LYS A 527 -24.74 -20.89 -4.84
N PRO A 528 -25.73 -20.66 -3.98
CA PRO A 528 -25.70 -21.14 -2.60
C PRO A 528 -25.58 -22.66 -2.48
N GLU A 529 -25.95 -23.42 -3.49
CA GLU A 529 -25.80 -24.87 -3.56
C GLU A 529 -24.34 -25.35 -3.53
N ASN A 530 -23.38 -24.48 -3.84
CA ASN A 530 -21.94 -24.77 -3.82
C ASN A 530 -21.24 -24.18 -2.58
N VAL A 531 -22.00 -23.58 -1.68
CA VAL A 531 -21.43 -22.88 -0.51
C VAL A 531 -22.01 -23.46 0.77
N ASP A 532 -21.13 -24.06 1.58
CA ASP A 532 -21.46 -24.52 2.92
C ASP A 532 -21.07 -23.43 3.94
N ILE A 533 -22.08 -22.86 4.59
CA ILE A 533 -21.92 -21.72 5.50
C ILE A 533 -22.69 -21.94 6.80
N ILE A 534 -22.02 -21.63 7.92
CA ILE A 534 -22.61 -21.68 9.26
C ILE A 534 -22.65 -20.25 9.82
N HIS A 535 -23.84 -19.79 10.21
CA HIS A 535 -24.03 -18.52 10.93
C HIS A 535 -24.24 -18.80 12.41
N GLN A 536 -23.43 -18.19 13.26
CA GLN A 536 -23.46 -18.31 14.72
C GLN A 536 -23.68 -16.98 15.41
#